data_4e7e0725e807e4aaf476586effa195c3
#
_entry.id   4e7e0725e807e4aaf476586effa195c3
#
_cell.length_a   1.000
_cell.length_b   1.000
_cell.length_c   1.000
_cell.angle_alpha   90.00
_cell.angle_beta   90.00
_cell.angle_gamma   90.00
#
_symmetry.space_group_name_H-M   'P 1'
#
loop_
_entity.id
_entity.type
_entity.pdbx_description
1 polymer ?
#
loop_
_entity_poly.entity_id
_entity_poly.type
_entity_poly.pdbx_seq_one_letter_code
_entity_poly.pdbx_strand_id
1 'polypeptide(L)'
;DAGKSMQALADRIETLAKDKSTTYVVQQKMAEELLLDFYNVDSKNWVKEDGSLDETKVSDYLTQVKRIYDVDDHSDIESYGNFFESGMCDGYRYGTLDSMDLFTETCKVEFGTIADVEDFQLMLSAGTTDGAVYGVLSNGGTSSYVPFLQAGVVSGGNEDAGKAFVKTLLGKEAGASSNGIPVNEAALKDQINALMGRTETSMAFNRDGSDKMYTIEYRSMTQEEADAILAQLEAVEQSALTDRTIQNLVIEQGTSYVKGEQNLEETVNAITKKVNLYLAEQQ
;
A
#
# COMPACT_ATOMS: atom_id res chain seq x y z
N ASP A 1 16.57 5.89 5.50
CA ASP A 1 16.80 5.33 4.15
C ASP A 1 16.14 3.95 3.90
N ALA A 2 15.51 3.33 4.92
CA ALA A 2 14.89 2.01 4.78
C ALA A 2 13.74 1.97 3.75
N GLY A 3 13.00 3.05 3.58
CA GLY A 3 11.90 3.15 2.61
C GLY A 3 12.31 3.29 1.15
N LYS A 4 13.62 3.31 0.83
CA LYS A 4 14.10 3.54 -0.55
C LYS A 4 14.21 2.29 -1.42
N SER A 5 14.19 1.11 -0.82
CA SER A 5 14.14 -0.17 -1.52
C SER A 5 13.57 -1.26 -0.62
N MET A 6 12.98 -2.28 -1.24
CA MET A 6 12.47 -3.45 -0.52
C MET A 6 13.57 -4.16 0.27
N GLN A 7 14.78 -4.27 -0.29
CA GLN A 7 15.92 -4.87 0.41
C GLN A 7 16.30 -4.09 1.66
N ALA A 8 16.46 -2.76 1.56
CA ALA A 8 16.81 -1.92 2.70
C ALA A 8 15.75 -1.97 3.81
N LEU A 9 14.48 -2.09 3.43
CA LEU A 9 13.36 -2.29 4.35
C LEU A 9 13.45 -3.63 5.08
N ALA A 10 13.65 -4.73 4.35
CA ALA A 10 13.82 -6.06 4.94
C ALA A 10 15.03 -6.10 5.90
N ASP A 11 16.18 -5.53 5.51
CA ASP A 11 17.37 -5.44 6.37
C ASP A 11 17.09 -4.66 7.67
N ARG A 12 16.29 -3.59 7.58
CA ARG A 12 15.88 -2.81 8.75
C ARG A 12 14.94 -3.58 9.66
N ILE A 13 13.96 -4.28 9.10
CA ILE A 13 13.01 -5.11 9.83
C ILE A 13 13.72 -6.26 10.56
N GLU A 14 14.62 -6.98 9.89
CA GLU A 14 15.45 -8.01 10.52
C GLU A 14 16.32 -7.45 11.66
N THR A 15 16.74 -6.20 11.54
CA THR A 15 17.48 -5.52 12.63
C THR A 15 16.56 -5.22 13.80
N LEU A 16 15.34 -4.75 13.56
CA LEU A 16 14.33 -4.49 14.58
C LEU A 16 13.87 -5.78 15.30
N ALA A 17 13.87 -6.91 14.59
CA ALA A 17 13.52 -8.22 15.14
C ALA A 17 14.46 -8.71 16.26
N LYS A 18 15.65 -8.12 16.39
CA LYS A 18 16.59 -8.44 17.48
C LYS A 18 16.16 -7.88 18.83
N ASP A 19 15.36 -6.83 18.82
CA ASP A 19 14.75 -6.25 20.00
C ASP A 19 13.34 -6.83 20.20
N LYS A 20 13.09 -7.44 21.34
CA LYS A 20 11.85 -8.12 21.71
C LYS A 20 10.95 -7.27 22.61
N SER A 21 10.95 -5.96 22.45
CA SER A 21 10.15 -5.03 23.27
C SER A 21 8.66 -5.01 22.87
N THR A 22 8.30 -5.49 21.69
CA THR A 22 6.92 -5.59 21.20
C THR A 22 6.51 -7.06 21.01
N THR A 23 5.21 -7.31 20.87
CA THR A 23 4.69 -8.66 20.60
C THR A 23 5.13 -9.15 19.24
N TYR A 24 5.03 -8.27 18.22
CA TYR A 24 5.45 -8.53 16.86
C TYR A 24 6.44 -7.47 16.38
N VAL A 25 7.20 -7.79 15.35
CA VAL A 25 8.06 -6.81 14.67
C VAL A 25 7.26 -6.05 13.64
N VAL A 26 6.46 -6.76 12.87
CA VAL A 26 5.60 -6.23 11.80
C VAL A 26 4.15 -6.44 12.20
N GLN A 27 3.28 -5.50 11.83
CA GLN A 27 1.84 -5.69 11.93
C GLN A 27 1.45 -7.05 11.37
N GLN A 28 0.63 -7.78 12.11
CA GLN A 28 0.21 -9.11 11.70
C GLN A 28 -0.67 -9.02 10.45
N LYS A 29 -0.21 -9.64 9.38
CA LYS A 29 -0.89 -9.72 8.08
C LYS A 29 -0.80 -11.14 7.52
N MET A 30 -1.82 -11.53 6.76
CA MET A 30 -1.73 -12.74 5.94
C MET A 30 -0.64 -12.60 4.88
N ALA A 31 -0.08 -13.71 4.41
CA ALA A 31 0.91 -13.69 3.34
C ALA A 31 0.40 -12.99 2.08
N GLU A 32 -0.89 -13.17 1.76
CA GLU A 32 -1.58 -12.55 0.63
C GLU A 32 -1.66 -11.03 0.75
N GLU A 33 -1.94 -10.52 1.96
CA GLU A 33 -2.02 -9.08 2.23
C GLU A 33 -0.64 -8.43 2.09
N LEU A 34 0.38 -9.06 2.67
CA LEU A 34 1.75 -8.57 2.58
C LEU A 34 2.26 -8.59 1.13
N LEU A 35 1.96 -9.65 0.39
CA LEU A 35 2.26 -9.73 -1.04
C LEU A 35 1.57 -8.59 -1.80
N LEU A 36 0.30 -8.28 -1.52
CA LEU A 36 -0.43 -7.21 -2.18
C LEU A 36 0.18 -5.82 -1.88
N ASP A 37 0.47 -5.54 -0.62
CA ASP A 37 1.06 -4.27 -0.22
C ASP A 37 2.36 -4.00 -0.99
N PHE A 38 3.24 -4.98 -1.04
CA PHE A 38 4.53 -4.83 -1.74
C PHE A 38 4.45 -4.97 -3.25
N TYR A 39 3.46 -5.70 -3.79
CA TYR A 39 3.16 -5.69 -5.21
C TYR A 39 2.84 -4.26 -5.70
N ASN A 40 2.05 -3.53 -4.96
CA ASN A 40 1.68 -2.15 -5.27
C ASN A 40 2.91 -1.21 -5.28
N VAL A 41 3.95 -1.50 -4.52
CA VAL A 41 5.20 -0.72 -4.50
C VAL A 41 6.13 -1.09 -5.65
N ASP A 42 6.24 -2.38 -5.99
CA ASP A 42 7.35 -2.91 -6.79
C ASP A 42 6.99 -3.23 -8.25
N SER A 43 5.71 -3.53 -8.53
CA SER A 43 5.29 -4.09 -9.83
C SER A 43 5.34 -3.13 -11.03
N LYS A 44 5.57 -1.85 -10.83
CA LYS A 44 5.45 -0.77 -11.82
C LYS A 44 6.25 -0.96 -13.12
N ASN A 45 7.32 -1.74 -13.11
CA ASN A 45 8.19 -1.95 -14.26
C ASN A 45 8.51 -3.44 -14.48
N TRP A 46 7.58 -4.32 -14.18
CA TRP A 46 7.80 -5.75 -14.30
C TRP A 46 7.61 -6.28 -15.73
N VAL A 47 6.83 -5.60 -16.55
CA VAL A 47 6.66 -5.98 -17.95
C VAL A 47 7.73 -5.29 -18.78
N LYS A 48 8.53 -6.09 -19.50
CA LYS A 48 9.60 -5.62 -20.38
C LYS A 48 9.04 -5.04 -21.69
N GLU A 49 9.91 -4.39 -22.45
CA GLU A 49 9.55 -3.84 -23.77
C GLU A 49 9.07 -4.90 -24.78
N ASP A 50 9.56 -6.15 -24.65
CA ASP A 50 9.12 -7.28 -25.45
C ASP A 50 7.79 -7.89 -25.01
N GLY A 51 7.15 -7.30 -24.00
CA GLY A 51 5.88 -7.75 -23.45
C GLY A 51 6.00 -8.93 -22.46
N SER A 52 7.22 -9.39 -22.14
CA SER A 52 7.42 -10.47 -21.18
C SER A 52 7.56 -9.96 -19.74
N LEU A 53 7.25 -10.80 -18.76
CA LEU A 53 7.49 -10.52 -17.35
C LEU A 53 8.97 -10.60 -17.00
N ASP A 54 9.46 -9.71 -16.15
CA ASP A 54 10.84 -9.71 -15.65
C ASP A 54 10.99 -10.66 -14.45
N GLU A 55 11.50 -11.87 -14.72
CA GLU A 55 11.72 -12.92 -13.72
C GLU A 55 12.62 -12.49 -12.56
N THR A 56 13.63 -11.66 -12.84
CA THR A 56 14.55 -11.18 -11.81
C THR A 56 13.84 -10.30 -10.82
N LYS A 57 13.01 -9.36 -11.29
CA LYS A 57 12.22 -8.49 -10.43
C LYS A 57 11.21 -9.26 -9.59
N VAL A 58 10.52 -10.23 -10.19
CA VAL A 58 9.58 -11.09 -9.46
C VAL A 58 10.30 -11.90 -8.39
N SER A 59 11.48 -12.46 -8.71
CA SER A 59 12.31 -13.21 -7.77
C SER A 59 12.77 -12.34 -6.60
N ASP A 60 13.27 -11.13 -6.88
CA ASP A 60 13.72 -10.19 -5.86
C ASP A 60 12.56 -9.77 -4.94
N TYR A 61 11.43 -9.41 -5.52
CA TYR A 61 10.21 -9.09 -4.78
C TYR A 61 9.79 -10.20 -3.83
N LEU A 62 9.60 -11.43 -4.33
CA LEU A 62 9.21 -12.56 -3.51
C LEU A 62 10.20 -12.83 -2.38
N THR A 63 11.50 -12.71 -2.68
CA THR A 63 12.56 -12.89 -1.68
C THR A 63 12.44 -11.87 -0.55
N GLN A 64 12.21 -10.58 -0.86
CA GLN A 64 12.10 -9.55 0.17
C GLN A 64 10.80 -9.69 0.97
N VAL A 65 9.68 -10.00 0.32
CA VAL A 65 8.41 -10.26 1.03
C VAL A 65 8.55 -11.42 2.01
N LYS A 66 9.16 -12.52 1.58
CA LYS A 66 9.39 -13.67 2.48
C LYS A 66 10.28 -13.30 3.66
N ARG A 67 11.38 -12.57 3.46
CA ARG A 67 12.24 -12.10 4.54
C ARG A 67 11.48 -11.29 5.60
N ILE A 68 10.56 -10.43 5.15
CA ILE A 68 9.71 -9.62 6.04
C ILE A 68 8.70 -10.51 6.76
N TYR A 69 8.08 -11.45 6.05
CA TYR A 69 7.13 -12.39 6.64
C TYR A 69 7.78 -13.28 7.69
N ASP A 70 8.97 -13.82 7.44
CA ASP A 70 9.65 -14.78 8.32
C ASP A 70 10.16 -14.17 9.66
N VAL A 71 10.02 -12.86 9.91
CA VAL A 71 10.49 -12.25 11.17
C VAL A 71 9.57 -12.53 12.35
N ASP A 72 8.30 -12.83 12.09
CA ASP A 72 7.27 -13.10 13.08
C ASP A 72 6.59 -14.46 12.85
N ASP A 73 5.87 -14.95 13.86
CA ASP A 73 5.00 -16.11 13.75
C ASP A 73 3.60 -15.65 13.32
N HIS A 74 3.05 -16.27 12.30
CA HIS A 74 1.74 -15.95 11.72
C HIS A 74 0.69 -17.05 11.97
N SER A 75 0.95 -17.99 12.87
CA SER A 75 0.07 -19.12 13.13
C SER A 75 -1.34 -18.74 13.61
N ASP A 76 -1.47 -17.58 14.23
CA ASP A 76 -2.75 -17.09 14.76
C ASP A 76 -3.64 -16.38 13.72
N ILE A 77 -3.13 -16.11 12.50
CA ILE A 77 -3.85 -15.36 11.47
C ILE A 77 -4.62 -16.25 10.49
N GLU A 78 -4.45 -17.56 10.53
CA GLU A 78 -5.02 -18.50 9.55
C GLU A 78 -6.56 -18.56 9.50
N SER A 79 -7.29 -17.79 10.31
CA SER A 79 -8.75 -17.90 10.44
C SER A 79 -9.58 -16.97 9.54
N TYR A 80 -8.98 -16.11 8.73
CA TYR A 80 -9.71 -15.12 7.92
C TYR A 80 -10.19 -15.65 6.56
N GLY A 81 -10.62 -16.88 6.45
CA GLY A 81 -11.30 -17.36 5.26
C GLY A 81 -10.50 -17.22 3.95
N ASN A 82 -11.06 -17.65 2.85
CA ASN A 82 -10.40 -17.52 1.56
C ASN A 82 -10.32 -16.03 1.12
N PHE A 83 -9.12 -15.47 1.13
CA PHE A 83 -8.82 -14.10 0.75
C PHE A 83 -9.42 -13.71 -0.62
N PHE A 84 -9.39 -14.62 -1.58
CA PHE A 84 -9.94 -14.42 -2.93
C PHE A 84 -11.46 -14.57 -3.00
N GLU A 85 -12.04 -15.47 -2.22
CA GLU A 85 -13.50 -15.70 -2.21
C GLU A 85 -14.26 -14.59 -1.48
N SER A 86 -13.62 -13.91 -0.53
CA SER A 86 -14.23 -12.83 0.23
C SER A 86 -14.36 -11.51 -0.53
N GLY A 87 -13.85 -11.42 -1.76
CA GLY A 87 -13.75 -10.16 -2.52
C GLY A 87 -12.73 -9.17 -1.95
N MET A 88 -11.90 -9.63 -1.03
CA MET A 88 -10.90 -8.83 -0.33
C MET A 88 -9.76 -8.35 -1.22
N CYS A 89 -9.56 -8.99 -2.38
CA CYS A 89 -8.64 -8.53 -3.42
C CYS A 89 -9.07 -7.20 -4.07
N ASP A 90 -10.16 -6.62 -3.65
CA ASP A 90 -10.63 -5.33 -4.16
C ASP A 90 -9.75 -4.13 -3.73
N GLY A 91 -8.49 -4.35 -3.43
CA GLY A 91 -7.43 -3.33 -3.27
C GLY A 91 -7.71 -2.19 -2.27
N TYR A 92 -8.97 -1.98 -1.97
CA TYR A 92 -9.49 -0.83 -1.26
C TYR A 92 -9.82 -1.09 0.21
N ARG A 93 -10.01 -2.35 0.62
CA ARG A 93 -10.42 -2.69 1.99
C ARG A 93 -9.32 -3.25 2.87
N TYR A 94 -8.24 -3.73 2.27
CA TYR A 94 -7.15 -4.38 2.99
C TYR A 94 -5.85 -3.68 2.64
N GLY A 95 -5.18 -3.25 3.65
CA GLY A 95 -3.94 -2.51 3.54
C GLY A 95 -4.07 -1.01 3.79
N THR A 96 -5.25 -0.51 4.18
CA THR A 96 -5.35 0.85 4.71
C THR A 96 -4.57 0.92 6.01
N LEU A 97 -3.69 1.89 6.10
CA LEU A 97 -2.92 2.15 7.31
C LEU A 97 -3.87 2.61 8.41
N ASP A 98 -4.04 1.84 9.48
CA ASP A 98 -4.90 2.21 10.60
C ASP A 98 -4.12 2.72 11.82
N SER A 99 -2.82 2.49 11.83
CA SER A 99 -1.87 2.91 12.88
C SER A 99 -2.19 2.43 14.30
N MET A 100 -3.12 1.48 14.43
CA MET A 100 -3.57 1.00 15.74
C MET A 100 -2.53 0.14 16.43
N ASP A 101 -1.83 -0.68 15.68
CA ASP A 101 -0.82 -1.59 16.18
C ASP A 101 0.44 -0.86 16.64
N LEU A 102 0.82 0.21 15.96
CA LEU A 102 1.89 1.10 16.41
C LEU A 102 1.47 1.87 17.66
N PHE A 103 0.26 2.40 17.70
CA PHE A 103 -0.24 3.17 18.84
C PHE A 103 -0.33 2.34 20.13
N THR A 104 -0.66 1.06 20.00
CA THR A 104 -0.73 0.14 21.14
C THR A 104 0.60 -0.53 21.48
N GLU A 105 1.68 -0.17 20.77
CA GLU A 105 3.02 -0.76 20.90
C GLU A 105 3.02 -2.29 20.69
N THR A 106 2.08 -2.79 19.90
CA THR A 106 1.97 -4.23 19.61
C THR A 106 2.99 -4.64 18.56
N CYS A 107 3.26 -3.77 17.59
CA CYS A 107 4.32 -3.97 16.59
C CYS A 107 5.26 -2.76 16.50
N LYS A 108 6.37 -2.92 15.78
CA LYS A 108 7.36 -1.86 15.50
C LYS A 108 7.20 -1.25 14.13
N VAL A 109 6.59 -1.97 13.23
CA VAL A 109 6.44 -1.60 11.82
C VAL A 109 5.03 -1.94 11.38
N GLU A 110 4.37 -0.97 10.79
CA GLU A 110 3.07 -1.12 10.16
C GLU A 110 3.14 -0.67 8.71
N PHE A 111 2.48 -1.41 7.83
CA PHE A 111 2.36 -1.12 6.41
C PHE A 111 0.90 -0.93 6.04
N GLY A 112 0.67 0.01 5.14
CA GLY A 112 -0.67 0.20 4.60
C GLY A 112 -0.67 1.14 3.41
N THR A 113 -1.81 1.20 2.74
CA THR A 113 -2.07 2.14 1.67
C THR A 113 -2.60 3.44 2.27
N ILE A 114 -2.03 4.56 1.87
CA ILE A 114 -2.60 5.87 2.13
C ILE A 114 -3.76 6.05 1.15
N ALA A 115 -4.98 5.97 1.65
CA ALA A 115 -6.19 6.06 0.84
C ALA A 115 -6.65 7.51 0.64
N ASP A 116 -6.48 8.34 1.66
CA ASP A 116 -6.80 9.77 1.60
C ASP A 116 -5.82 10.62 2.43
N VAL A 117 -6.02 11.93 2.46
CA VAL A 117 -5.14 12.84 3.21
C VAL A 117 -5.34 12.76 4.73
N GLU A 118 -6.47 12.24 5.20
CA GLU A 118 -6.75 12.07 6.63
C GLU A 118 -5.88 10.95 7.23
N ASP A 119 -5.50 9.95 6.43
CA ASP A 119 -4.59 8.88 6.86
C ASP A 119 -3.25 9.43 7.32
N PHE A 120 -2.75 10.49 6.70
CA PHE A 120 -1.52 11.17 7.16
C PHE A 120 -1.71 11.78 8.55
N GLN A 121 -2.86 12.38 8.82
CA GLN A 121 -3.14 12.96 10.15
C GLN A 121 -3.26 11.87 11.20
N LEU A 122 -3.94 10.76 10.89
CA LEU A 122 -4.04 9.61 11.77
C LEU A 122 -2.64 9.05 12.10
N MET A 123 -1.84 8.80 11.08
CA MET A 123 -0.48 8.30 11.18
C MET A 123 0.41 9.21 12.06
N LEU A 124 0.37 10.51 11.83
CA LEU A 124 1.11 11.49 12.63
C LEU A 124 0.62 11.56 14.08
N SER A 125 -0.68 11.32 14.31
CA SER A 125 -1.28 11.36 15.64
C SER A 125 -1.03 10.09 16.44
N ALA A 126 -1.10 8.94 15.78
CA ALA A 126 -0.81 7.62 16.38
C ALA A 126 0.69 7.47 16.74
N GLY A 127 1.55 8.01 15.92
CA GLY A 127 3.00 7.93 16.12
C GLY A 127 3.57 8.98 17.07
N THR A 128 2.84 9.38 18.08
CA THR A 128 3.34 10.29 19.14
C THR A 128 4.40 9.65 20.02
N THR A 129 4.68 8.36 19.88
CA THR A 129 5.81 7.69 20.54
C THR A 129 7.14 8.22 20.00
N ASP A 130 8.04 8.53 20.90
CA ASP A 130 9.39 9.02 20.57
C ASP A 130 10.08 8.10 19.56
N GLY A 131 10.39 8.64 18.38
CA GLY A 131 11.17 7.95 17.35
C GLY A 131 10.37 7.24 16.25
N ALA A 132 9.04 7.35 16.22
CA ALA A 132 8.28 6.88 15.07
C ALA A 132 8.65 7.64 13.79
N VAL A 133 8.96 6.92 12.73
CA VAL A 133 9.35 7.48 11.42
C VAL A 133 8.33 7.02 10.38
N TYR A 134 7.76 7.96 9.70
CA TYR A 134 6.82 7.74 8.61
C TYR A 134 7.48 7.98 7.26
N GLY A 135 6.99 7.30 6.25
CA GLY A 135 7.44 7.54 4.90
C GLY A 135 6.65 6.72 3.88
N VAL A 136 6.61 7.22 2.66
CA VAL A 136 6.10 6.47 1.52
C VAL A 136 7.16 5.49 1.05
N LEU A 137 6.79 4.23 0.93
CA LEU A 137 7.69 3.20 0.42
C LEU A 137 7.99 3.45 -1.06
N SER A 138 9.23 3.22 -1.44
CA SER A 138 9.69 3.30 -2.81
C SER A 138 10.57 2.11 -3.17
N ASN A 139 10.63 1.75 -4.45
CA ASN A 139 11.66 0.86 -4.94
C ASN A 139 12.44 1.55 -6.05
N GLY A 140 13.77 1.60 -5.90
CA GLY A 140 14.65 2.34 -6.81
C GLY A 140 14.47 3.86 -6.76
N GLY A 141 13.99 4.40 -5.63
CA GLY A 141 13.83 5.85 -5.40
C GLY A 141 12.53 6.44 -5.92
N THR A 142 11.63 5.64 -6.48
CA THR A 142 10.31 6.08 -6.95
C THR A 142 9.19 5.33 -6.24
N SER A 143 8.18 6.05 -5.78
CA SER A 143 6.95 5.49 -5.20
C SER A 143 5.92 5.22 -6.30
N SER A 144 4.94 4.37 -5.99
CA SER A 144 3.85 4.03 -6.91
C SER A 144 2.52 4.49 -6.36
N TYR A 145 1.56 4.72 -7.24
CA TYR A 145 0.16 4.91 -6.88
C TYR A 145 -0.72 3.81 -7.47
N VAL A 146 -1.83 3.55 -6.82
CA VAL A 146 -2.92 2.72 -7.35
C VAL A 146 -4.07 3.65 -7.72
N PRO A 147 -4.46 3.73 -9.00
CA PRO A 147 -5.55 4.61 -9.40
C PRO A 147 -6.88 4.09 -8.82
N PHE A 148 -7.52 4.93 -8.01
CA PHE A 148 -8.82 4.62 -7.40
C PHE A 148 -9.96 4.66 -8.42
N LEU A 149 -9.96 5.68 -9.27
CA LEU A 149 -10.94 5.87 -10.33
C LEU A 149 -10.23 6.17 -11.65
N GLN A 150 -10.64 5.50 -12.70
CA GLN A 150 -10.16 5.74 -14.05
C GLN A 150 -11.34 6.11 -14.95
N ALA A 151 -11.16 7.12 -15.78
CA ALA A 151 -12.16 7.53 -16.76
C ALA A 151 -11.51 7.71 -18.13
N GLY A 152 -12.21 7.26 -19.17
CA GLY A 152 -11.77 7.39 -20.56
C GLY A 152 -12.90 7.88 -21.46
N VAL A 153 -12.53 8.45 -22.60
CA VAL A 153 -13.46 8.87 -23.64
C VAL A 153 -13.55 7.77 -24.69
N VAL A 154 -14.76 7.27 -24.95
CA VAL A 154 -14.99 6.22 -25.96
C VAL A 154 -14.98 6.85 -27.36
N SER A 155 -14.18 6.26 -28.25
CA SER A 155 -14.15 6.67 -29.68
C SER A 155 -15.47 6.38 -30.37
N GLY A 156 -15.90 7.29 -31.25
CA GLY A 156 -17.13 7.16 -32.05
C GLY A 156 -18.41 7.62 -31.34
N GLY A 157 -18.32 8.08 -30.06
CA GLY A 157 -19.41 8.75 -29.35
C GLY A 157 -19.32 10.28 -29.49
N ASN A 158 -19.98 11.00 -28.56
CA ASN A 158 -19.79 12.44 -28.41
C ASN A 158 -18.48 12.73 -27.66
N GLU A 159 -17.37 12.73 -28.36
CA GLU A 159 -16.03 12.89 -27.80
C GLU A 159 -15.86 14.22 -27.05
N ASP A 160 -16.46 15.31 -27.55
CA ASP A 160 -16.35 16.63 -26.93
C ASP A 160 -17.05 16.67 -25.58
N ALA A 161 -18.22 16.07 -25.45
CA ALA A 161 -18.91 15.91 -24.18
C ALA A 161 -18.12 15.01 -23.22
N GLY A 162 -17.55 13.90 -23.73
CA GLY A 162 -16.70 13.01 -22.95
C GLY A 162 -15.45 13.72 -22.42
N LYS A 163 -14.75 14.48 -23.25
CA LYS A 163 -13.58 15.28 -22.86
C LYS A 163 -13.96 16.36 -21.83
N ALA A 164 -15.10 17.03 -22.02
CA ALA A 164 -15.60 18.02 -21.06
C ALA A 164 -15.91 17.39 -19.69
N PHE A 165 -16.53 16.21 -19.69
CA PHE A 165 -16.80 15.45 -18.46
C PHE A 165 -15.50 15.05 -17.73
N VAL A 166 -14.55 14.43 -18.42
CA VAL A 166 -13.24 14.07 -17.82
C VAL A 166 -12.53 15.31 -17.25
N LYS A 167 -12.55 16.44 -18.01
CA LYS A 167 -11.99 17.71 -17.52
C LYS A 167 -12.67 18.20 -16.23
N THR A 168 -13.98 18.01 -16.10
CA THR A 168 -14.73 18.37 -14.89
C THR A 168 -14.30 17.47 -13.70
N LEU A 169 -14.14 16.16 -13.94
CA LEU A 169 -13.66 15.23 -12.91
C LEU A 169 -12.25 15.56 -12.40
N LEU A 170 -11.39 16.09 -13.25
CA LEU A 170 -10.04 16.55 -12.90
C LEU A 170 -10.02 17.97 -12.31
N GLY A 171 -11.17 18.61 -12.18
CA GLY A 171 -11.29 19.97 -11.65
C GLY A 171 -11.18 20.02 -10.13
N LYS A 172 -10.91 21.21 -9.61
CA LYS A 172 -10.76 21.45 -8.18
C LYS A 172 -12.01 21.05 -7.37
N GLU A 173 -13.21 21.37 -7.85
CA GLU A 173 -14.47 21.09 -7.14
C GLU A 173 -14.73 19.58 -7.02
N ALA A 174 -14.48 18.82 -8.09
CA ALA A 174 -14.62 17.38 -8.07
C ALA A 174 -13.55 16.74 -7.15
N GLY A 175 -12.30 17.22 -7.20
CA GLY A 175 -11.23 16.78 -6.32
C GLY A 175 -11.51 17.05 -4.84
N ALA A 176 -12.10 18.18 -4.51
CA ALA A 176 -12.47 18.51 -3.11
C ALA A 176 -13.59 17.61 -2.53
N SER A 177 -14.36 16.97 -3.40
CA SER A 177 -15.46 16.06 -3.01
C SER A 177 -15.12 14.58 -3.21
N SER A 178 -13.90 14.26 -3.67
CA SER A 178 -13.49 12.89 -3.90
C SER A 178 -13.10 12.18 -2.61
N ASN A 179 -13.47 10.90 -2.50
CA ASN A 179 -12.83 10.00 -1.58
C ASN A 179 -11.49 9.59 -2.20
N GLY A 180 -10.41 9.79 -1.50
CA GLY A 180 -9.06 9.50 -1.99
C GLY A 180 -8.21 10.75 -2.20
N ILE A 181 -6.95 10.55 -2.54
CA ILE A 181 -6.01 11.64 -2.79
C ILE A 181 -6.34 12.29 -4.13
N PRO A 182 -6.71 13.60 -4.15
CA PRO A 182 -7.08 14.27 -5.38
C PRO A 182 -5.91 14.40 -6.35
N VAL A 183 -6.17 14.16 -7.65
CA VAL A 183 -5.20 14.44 -8.72
C VAL A 183 -5.09 15.95 -9.03
N ASN A 184 -6.04 16.76 -8.56
CA ASN A 184 -6.00 18.21 -8.69
C ASN A 184 -5.18 18.82 -7.56
N GLU A 185 -4.03 19.41 -7.90
CA GLU A 185 -3.08 19.98 -6.93
C GLU A 185 -3.71 21.03 -6.01
N ALA A 186 -4.60 21.88 -6.53
CA ALA A 186 -5.25 22.90 -5.70
C ALA A 186 -6.25 22.28 -4.72
N ALA A 187 -6.95 21.22 -5.11
CA ALA A 187 -7.84 20.47 -4.21
C ALA A 187 -7.03 19.73 -3.13
N LEU A 188 -5.92 19.11 -3.51
CA LEU A 188 -5.01 18.44 -2.58
C LEU A 188 -4.45 19.41 -1.53
N LYS A 189 -3.97 20.56 -1.96
CA LYS A 189 -3.47 21.63 -1.05
C LYS A 189 -4.56 22.12 -0.10
N ASP A 190 -5.78 22.31 -0.58
CA ASP A 190 -6.89 22.71 0.27
C ASP A 190 -7.24 21.64 1.32
N GLN A 191 -7.24 20.36 0.97
CA GLN A 191 -7.46 19.26 1.91
C GLN A 191 -6.38 19.18 2.98
N ILE A 192 -5.11 19.25 2.59
CA ILE A 192 -3.98 19.25 3.54
C ILE A 192 -4.03 20.48 4.46
N ASN A 193 -4.32 21.67 3.91
CA ASN A 193 -4.48 22.87 4.71
C ASN A 193 -5.64 22.77 5.73
N ALA A 194 -6.71 22.07 5.41
CA ALA A 194 -7.81 21.82 6.35
C ALA A 194 -7.35 20.99 7.55
N LEU A 195 -6.42 20.05 7.38
CA LEU A 195 -5.88 19.24 8.47
C LEU A 195 -4.98 20.04 9.44
N MET A 196 -4.38 21.12 8.99
CA MET A 196 -3.57 22.00 9.85
C MET A 196 -4.41 22.74 10.90
N GLY A 197 -5.71 22.96 10.64
CA GLY A 197 -6.63 23.59 11.57
C GLY A 197 -7.46 22.62 12.43
N ARG A 198 -7.35 21.33 12.22
CA ARG A 198 -8.23 20.33 12.82
C ARG A 198 -7.67 19.86 14.16
N THR A 199 -8.32 20.22 15.27
CA THR A 199 -7.84 19.96 16.64
C THR A 199 -8.80 19.19 17.54
N GLU A 200 -10.02 18.86 17.10
CA GLU A 200 -11.08 18.38 17.99
C GLU A 200 -11.68 17.02 17.57
N THR A 201 -10.91 16.18 16.93
CA THR A 201 -11.37 14.84 16.56
C THR A 201 -10.51 13.78 17.18
N SER A 202 -11.13 12.65 17.54
CA SER A 202 -10.44 11.47 18.04
C SER A 202 -11.02 10.22 17.41
N MET A 203 -10.21 9.19 17.30
CA MET A 203 -10.64 7.85 16.94
C MET A 203 -10.57 6.98 18.19
N ALA A 204 -11.70 6.40 18.58
CA ALA A 204 -11.74 5.40 19.65
C ALA A 204 -11.94 4.01 19.04
N PHE A 205 -11.15 3.05 19.50
CA PHE A 205 -11.21 1.68 19.02
C PHE A 205 -11.00 0.68 20.16
N ASN A 206 -11.54 -0.50 19.98
CA ASN A 206 -11.29 -1.65 20.82
C ASN A 206 -10.40 -2.63 20.02
N ARG A 207 -9.42 -3.20 20.67
CA ARG A 207 -8.58 -4.23 20.10
C ARG A 207 -8.83 -5.53 20.87
N ASP A 208 -8.76 -6.65 20.20
CA ASP A 208 -8.84 -7.99 20.78
C ASP A 208 -10.19 -8.40 21.43
N GLY A 209 -11.25 -7.62 21.21
CA GLY A 209 -12.55 -7.91 21.81
C GLY A 209 -12.61 -7.77 23.34
N SER A 210 -11.58 -7.18 23.95
CA SER A 210 -11.59 -6.82 25.38
C SER A 210 -12.49 -5.58 25.64
N ASP A 211 -12.82 -5.30 26.88
CA ASP A 211 -13.55 -4.07 27.25
C ASP A 211 -12.65 -2.81 27.23
N LYS A 212 -11.36 -2.96 26.91
CA LYS A 212 -10.42 -1.84 26.87
C LYS A 212 -10.58 -1.02 25.61
N MET A 213 -10.94 0.26 25.80
CA MET A 213 -10.98 1.24 24.73
C MET A 213 -9.67 2.03 24.66
N TYR A 214 -9.16 2.19 23.46
CA TYR A 214 -8.04 3.06 23.15
C TYR A 214 -8.58 4.29 22.41
N THR A 215 -7.93 5.43 22.56
CA THR A 215 -8.31 6.66 21.88
C THR A 215 -7.06 7.33 21.30
N ILE A 216 -7.06 7.55 19.99
CA ILE A 216 -6.07 8.37 19.32
C ILE A 216 -6.68 9.77 19.17
N GLU A 217 -6.07 10.75 19.82
CA GLU A 217 -6.46 12.15 19.65
C GLU A 217 -5.73 12.71 18.42
N TYR A 218 -6.50 13.19 17.45
CA TYR A 218 -5.91 13.80 16.26
C TYR A 218 -5.27 15.14 16.64
N ARG A 219 -4.01 15.29 16.31
CA ARG A 219 -3.29 16.54 16.42
C ARG A 219 -3.30 17.32 15.10
N SER A 220 -3.20 18.62 15.21
CA SER A 220 -2.98 19.47 14.04
C SER A 220 -1.66 19.10 13.35
N MET A 221 -1.69 19.13 12.04
CA MET A 221 -0.49 19.00 11.21
C MET A 221 0.28 20.34 11.23
N THR A 222 1.58 20.28 11.32
CA THR A 222 2.44 21.46 11.18
C THR A 222 2.65 21.81 9.70
N GLN A 223 3.09 23.04 9.39
CA GLN A 223 3.40 23.43 8.03
C GLN A 223 4.54 22.59 7.43
N GLU A 224 5.56 22.26 8.23
CA GLU A 224 6.68 21.42 7.79
C GLU A 224 6.22 20.00 7.40
N GLU A 225 5.32 19.41 8.18
CA GLU A 225 4.72 18.11 7.87
C GLU A 225 3.84 18.16 6.60
N ALA A 226 3.04 19.22 6.46
CA ALA A 226 2.21 19.43 5.28
C ALA A 226 3.07 19.58 4.01
N ASP A 227 4.14 20.37 4.06
CA ASP A 227 5.08 20.56 2.95
C ASP A 227 5.81 19.24 2.61
N ALA A 228 6.21 18.46 3.62
CA ALA A 228 6.84 17.16 3.42
C ALA A 228 5.91 16.15 2.76
N ILE A 229 4.64 16.10 3.17
CA ILE A 229 3.62 15.22 2.56
C ILE A 229 3.37 15.64 1.10
N LEU A 230 3.19 16.93 0.83
CA LEU A 230 3.03 17.43 -0.54
C LEU A 230 4.20 17.03 -1.42
N ALA A 231 5.44 17.22 -0.95
CA ALA A 231 6.64 16.84 -1.69
C ALA A 231 6.72 15.32 -1.95
N GLN A 232 6.28 14.49 -1.00
CA GLN A 232 6.22 13.04 -1.19
C GLN A 232 5.17 12.66 -2.25
N LEU A 233 3.98 13.26 -2.23
CA LEU A 233 2.91 12.99 -3.19
C LEU A 233 3.27 13.49 -4.60
N GLU A 234 3.89 14.66 -4.72
CA GLU A 234 4.36 15.20 -5.99
C GLU A 234 5.49 14.36 -6.63
N ALA A 235 6.23 13.60 -5.83
CA ALA A 235 7.28 12.69 -6.30
C ALA A 235 6.75 11.34 -6.82
N VAL A 236 5.45 11.07 -6.67
CA VAL A 236 4.83 9.81 -7.12
C VAL A 236 4.46 9.92 -8.59
N GLU A 237 5.27 9.33 -9.47
CA GLU A 237 5.11 9.49 -10.93
C GLU A 237 4.51 8.27 -11.63
N GLN A 238 4.54 7.09 -11.01
CA GLN A 238 4.22 5.85 -11.69
C GLN A 238 3.08 5.09 -11.03
N SER A 239 2.19 4.54 -11.86
CA SER A 239 1.18 3.59 -11.41
C SER A 239 1.82 2.22 -11.12
N ALA A 240 1.34 1.54 -10.10
CA ALA A 240 1.53 0.10 -9.96
C ALA A 240 0.97 -0.63 -11.20
N LEU A 241 1.38 -1.87 -11.42
CA LEU A 241 0.79 -2.72 -12.43
C LEU A 241 -0.61 -3.16 -11.96
N THR A 242 -1.65 -2.50 -12.47
CA THR A 242 -3.03 -2.64 -11.98
C THR A 242 -3.85 -3.72 -12.67
N ASP A 243 -3.23 -4.53 -13.55
CA ASP A 243 -3.91 -5.68 -14.15
C ASP A 243 -4.21 -6.73 -13.07
N ARG A 244 -5.50 -6.88 -12.76
CA ARG A 244 -5.96 -7.79 -11.69
C ARG A 244 -5.63 -9.26 -11.97
N THR A 245 -5.58 -9.67 -13.22
CA THR A 245 -5.23 -11.05 -13.57
C THR A 245 -3.77 -11.32 -13.21
N ILE A 246 -2.89 -10.41 -13.57
CA ILE A 246 -1.47 -10.51 -13.22
C ILE A 246 -1.28 -10.46 -11.70
N GLN A 247 -1.91 -9.50 -11.04
CA GLN A 247 -1.85 -9.34 -9.59
C GLN A 247 -2.29 -10.63 -8.87
N ASN A 248 -3.45 -11.17 -9.23
CA ASN A 248 -3.98 -12.40 -8.63
C ASN A 248 -3.07 -13.60 -8.87
N LEU A 249 -2.52 -13.75 -10.09
CA LEU A 249 -1.58 -14.83 -10.40
C LEU A 249 -0.30 -14.75 -9.56
N VAL A 250 0.22 -13.54 -9.36
CA VAL A 250 1.43 -13.32 -8.54
C VAL A 250 1.15 -13.63 -7.07
N ILE A 251 0.05 -13.13 -6.53
CA ILE A 251 -0.30 -13.33 -5.11
C ILE A 251 -0.61 -14.80 -4.84
N GLU A 252 -1.47 -15.43 -5.66
CA GLU A 252 -1.84 -16.84 -5.52
C GLU A 252 -0.62 -17.77 -5.51
N GLN A 253 0.29 -17.61 -6.47
CA GLN A 253 1.48 -18.44 -6.55
C GLN A 253 2.53 -18.06 -5.48
N GLY A 254 2.66 -16.75 -5.20
CA GLY A 254 3.61 -16.23 -4.22
C GLY A 254 3.30 -16.66 -2.79
N THR A 255 2.03 -16.84 -2.46
CA THR A 255 1.58 -17.26 -1.12
C THR A 255 2.23 -18.58 -0.68
N SER A 256 2.25 -19.59 -1.54
CA SER A 256 2.87 -20.88 -1.22
C SER A 256 4.38 -20.75 -0.94
N TYR A 257 5.08 -19.86 -1.66
CA TYR A 257 6.48 -19.59 -1.40
C TYR A 257 6.69 -18.84 -0.06
N VAL A 258 5.91 -17.80 0.19
CA VAL A 258 6.01 -17.00 1.42
C VAL A 258 5.73 -17.88 2.65
N LYS A 259 4.74 -18.76 2.58
CA LYS A 259 4.43 -19.76 3.64
C LYS A 259 5.46 -20.92 3.73
N GLY A 260 6.42 -20.99 2.83
CA GLY A 260 7.47 -22.03 2.83
C GLY A 260 7.01 -23.39 2.28
N GLU A 261 5.89 -23.44 1.58
CA GLU A 261 5.32 -24.65 0.97
C GLU A 261 5.92 -24.97 -0.40
N GLN A 262 6.50 -23.97 -1.07
CA GLN A 262 7.12 -24.10 -2.39
C GLN A 262 8.47 -23.35 -2.42
N ASN A 263 9.39 -23.76 -3.28
CA ASN A 263 10.67 -23.05 -3.44
C ASN A 263 10.55 -21.87 -4.41
N LEU A 264 11.50 -20.93 -4.33
CA LEU A 264 11.51 -19.70 -5.13
C LEU A 264 11.54 -19.97 -6.64
N GLU A 265 12.40 -20.87 -7.10
CA GLU A 265 12.55 -21.16 -8.53
C GLU A 265 11.25 -21.70 -9.15
N GLU A 266 10.61 -22.66 -8.50
CA GLU A 266 9.33 -23.21 -8.94
C GLU A 266 8.22 -22.12 -8.95
N THR A 267 8.18 -21.28 -7.94
CA THR A 267 7.20 -20.19 -7.83
C THR A 267 7.39 -19.15 -8.94
N VAL A 268 8.62 -18.66 -9.15
CA VAL A 268 8.94 -17.69 -10.21
C VAL A 268 8.60 -18.28 -11.59
N ASN A 269 8.97 -19.52 -11.86
CA ASN A 269 8.65 -20.21 -13.11
C ASN A 269 7.13 -20.33 -13.32
N ALA A 270 6.37 -20.65 -12.27
CA ALA A 270 4.92 -20.76 -12.37
C ALA A 270 4.26 -19.40 -12.67
N ILE A 271 4.67 -18.33 -11.96
CA ILE A 271 4.20 -16.97 -12.19
C ILE A 271 4.53 -16.55 -13.63
N THR A 272 5.80 -16.63 -14.02
CA THR A 272 6.26 -16.15 -15.33
C THR A 272 5.55 -16.87 -16.47
N LYS A 273 5.40 -18.20 -16.37
CA LYS A 273 4.70 -18.97 -17.38
C LYS A 273 3.23 -18.55 -17.53
N LYS A 274 2.51 -18.41 -16.41
CA LYS A 274 1.09 -18.03 -16.42
C LYS A 274 0.89 -16.59 -16.90
N VAL A 275 1.70 -15.66 -16.42
CA VAL A 275 1.59 -14.24 -16.78
C VAL A 275 2.00 -14.02 -18.24
N ASN A 276 3.08 -14.64 -18.74
CA ASN A 276 3.48 -14.50 -20.15
C ASN A 276 2.44 -15.11 -21.11
N LEU A 277 1.80 -16.22 -20.71
CA LEU A 277 0.68 -16.76 -21.48
C LEU A 277 -0.47 -15.77 -21.58
N TYR A 278 -0.89 -15.21 -20.44
CA TYR A 278 -1.94 -14.20 -20.38
C TYR A 278 -1.59 -12.95 -21.22
N LEU A 279 -0.37 -12.41 -21.09
CA LEU A 279 0.06 -11.24 -21.85
C LEU A 279 0.09 -11.51 -23.36
N ALA A 280 0.46 -12.71 -23.80
CA ALA A 280 0.44 -13.11 -25.20
C ALA A 280 -1.00 -13.21 -25.77
N GLU A 281 -2.00 -13.52 -24.95
CA GLU A 281 -3.42 -13.58 -25.35
C GLU A 281 -4.05 -12.18 -25.50
N GLN A 282 -3.42 -11.14 -24.94
CA GLN A 282 -3.90 -9.75 -25.03
C GLN A 282 -3.34 -8.98 -26.26
N GLN A 283 -2.37 -9.55 -26.97
CA GLN A 283 -1.78 -8.97 -28.18
C GLN A 283 -2.54 -9.41 -29.43
#